data_59a148d59595cd7dc172e5f03ca96b6f
#
_entry.id   59a148d59595cd7dc172e5f03ca96b6f
#
_cell.length_a   1.000
_cell.length_b   1.000
_cell.length_c   1.000
_cell.angle_alpha   90.00
_cell.angle_beta   90.00
_cell.angle_gamma   90.00
#
_symmetry.space_group_name_H-M   'P 1'
#
loop_
_entity.id
_entity.type
_entity.pdbx_description
1 polymer ?
#
loop_
_entity_poly.entity_id
_entity_poly.type
_entity_poly.pdbx_seq_one_letter_code
_entity_poly.pdbx_strand_id
1 'polypeptide(L)'
;GAAELYTPTDRRYRYPFINCTNCGPRYTIIESLPYDRKRTVMKDFPMCDDCSKEYENIRDRRYHAQPDCCPRCGPEVFYISGGQPDLSRARKLPSIVPGQADEKTIVADPDTEEDPFLKSQHLLSKGGILAVKGIGGIHLACNALDPSAVRRLRERKGRPSKPLAIMCHSMESVRRICTVTSEEAKLLESSARPIVLLSKKDRNGLTDLSFSPRLGVMLPYSPLHMLLTDGHYGGPDILVMTSGNISGCPVLTENEEALVDLTHIADGFLLHNRRIQNRCD
;
A
#
# COMPACT_ATOMS: atom_id res chain seq x y z
N GLY A 1 14.07 5.05 -7.89
CA GLY A 1 12.79 4.39 -7.57
C GLY A 1 11.64 4.93 -8.40
N ALA A 2 11.23 6.17 -8.15
CA ALA A 2 10.09 6.75 -8.89
C ALA A 2 10.34 6.79 -10.42
N ALA A 3 11.52 7.17 -10.87
CA ALA A 3 11.84 7.15 -12.29
C ALA A 3 11.68 5.74 -12.89
N GLU A 4 12.23 4.71 -12.27
CA GLU A 4 12.08 3.33 -12.74
C GLU A 4 10.60 2.87 -12.72
N LEU A 5 9.83 3.29 -11.70
CA LEU A 5 8.41 2.96 -11.57
C LEU A 5 7.59 3.45 -12.77
N TYR A 6 7.95 4.60 -13.33
CA TYR A 6 7.18 5.28 -14.40
C TYR A 6 7.87 5.29 -15.77
N THR A 7 9.04 4.65 -15.93
CA THR A 7 9.74 4.53 -17.21
C THR A 7 9.34 3.22 -17.90
N PRO A 8 8.58 3.25 -19.01
CA PRO A 8 8.07 2.02 -19.65
C PRO A 8 9.13 1.02 -20.11
N THR A 9 10.36 1.49 -20.38
CA THR A 9 11.48 0.65 -20.80
C THR A 9 12.26 0.06 -19.63
N ASP A 10 11.97 0.44 -18.39
CA ASP A 10 12.62 -0.11 -17.21
C ASP A 10 12.05 -1.49 -16.87
N ARG A 11 12.90 -2.44 -16.49
CA ARG A 11 12.48 -3.79 -16.08
C ARG A 11 11.60 -3.82 -14.83
N ARG A 12 11.55 -2.73 -14.06
CA ARG A 12 10.69 -2.53 -12.89
C ARG A 12 9.54 -1.55 -13.15
N TYR A 13 9.23 -1.29 -14.43
CA TYR A 13 8.07 -0.46 -14.78
C TYR A 13 6.80 -0.96 -14.05
N ARG A 14 6.14 -0.04 -13.34
CA ARG A 14 4.92 -0.28 -12.53
C ARG A 14 5.06 -1.41 -11.49
N TYR A 15 6.27 -1.71 -11.04
CA TYR A 15 6.50 -2.72 -10.02
C TYR A 15 6.42 -2.14 -8.61
N PRO A 16 5.48 -2.62 -7.73
CA PRO A 16 5.16 -1.97 -6.45
C PRO A 16 6.18 -2.21 -5.33
N PHE A 17 7.22 -3.04 -5.55
CA PHE A 17 8.22 -3.36 -4.54
C PHE A 17 9.63 -2.85 -4.89
N ILE A 18 9.71 -1.83 -5.74
CA ILE A 18 10.98 -1.16 -6.04
C ILE A 18 11.61 -0.60 -4.76
N ASN A 19 12.89 -0.84 -4.57
CA ASN A 19 13.67 -0.38 -3.45
C ASN A 19 15.14 -0.16 -3.81
N CYS A 20 15.92 0.39 -2.89
CA CYS A 20 17.37 0.50 -2.97
C CYS A 20 17.96 0.65 -1.54
N THR A 21 19.27 0.84 -1.42
CA THR A 21 19.91 1.04 -0.10
C THR A 21 19.33 2.22 0.70
N ASN A 22 18.79 3.24 0.04
CA ASN A 22 18.25 4.43 0.70
C ASN A 22 16.76 4.35 1.02
N CYS A 23 16.00 3.45 0.38
CA CYS A 23 14.55 3.34 0.58
C CYS A 23 14.08 1.87 0.53
N GLY A 24 12.87 1.63 1.02
CA GLY A 24 12.24 0.33 1.10
C GLY A 24 12.07 -0.15 2.56
N PRO A 25 11.41 -1.29 2.76
CA PRO A 25 11.15 -1.82 4.09
C PRO A 25 12.44 -2.23 4.81
N ARG A 26 12.44 -2.06 6.12
CA ARG A 26 13.52 -2.51 7.04
C ARG A 26 12.90 -3.26 8.21
N TYR A 27 12.45 -2.54 9.22
CA TYR A 27 11.90 -3.09 10.44
C TYR A 27 10.80 -4.14 10.17
N THR A 28 9.91 -3.86 9.26
CA THR A 28 8.74 -4.71 8.96
C THR A 28 9.08 -6.05 8.31
N ILE A 29 10.31 -6.22 7.79
CA ILE A 29 10.76 -7.45 7.14
C ILE A 29 11.82 -8.21 7.94
N ILE A 30 12.38 -7.65 9.02
CA ILE A 30 13.47 -8.25 9.79
C ILE A 30 12.94 -9.35 10.69
N GLU A 31 13.48 -10.56 10.57
CA GLU A 31 13.20 -11.68 11.47
C GLU A 31 14.22 -11.77 12.61
N SER A 32 15.47 -11.47 12.33
CA SER A 32 16.56 -11.48 13.34
C SER A 32 17.74 -10.62 12.89
N LEU A 33 18.64 -10.31 13.84
CA LEU A 33 19.89 -9.61 13.56
C LEU A 33 21.04 -10.61 13.32
N PRO A 34 22.10 -10.18 12.60
CA PRO A 34 22.29 -8.93 11.89
C PRO A 34 21.34 -8.78 10.68
N TYR A 35 21.10 -7.52 10.23
CA TYR A 35 20.26 -7.24 9.08
C TYR A 35 20.92 -7.74 7.79
N ASP A 36 20.51 -8.92 7.38
CA ASP A 36 20.94 -9.61 6.17
C ASP A 36 19.70 -10.24 5.50
N ARG A 37 19.68 -10.36 4.16
CA ARG A 37 18.55 -10.92 3.40
C ARG A 37 18.08 -12.27 3.94
N LYS A 38 19.01 -13.15 4.30
CA LYS A 38 18.73 -14.49 4.88
C LYS A 38 17.98 -14.43 6.21
N ARG A 39 18.02 -13.28 6.88
CA ARG A 39 17.37 -13.02 8.17
C ARG A 39 16.19 -12.04 8.05
N THR A 40 15.67 -11.94 6.86
CA THR A 40 14.44 -11.18 6.54
C THR A 40 13.46 -12.08 5.81
N VAL A 41 12.19 -11.65 5.74
CA VAL A 41 11.16 -12.33 4.94
C VAL A 41 11.51 -12.37 3.43
N MET A 42 12.51 -11.59 2.98
CA MET A 42 12.96 -11.61 1.60
C MET A 42 13.79 -12.86 1.24
N LYS A 43 14.16 -13.70 2.21
CA LYS A 43 14.74 -15.04 1.97
C LYS A 43 13.80 -15.93 1.13
N ASP A 44 12.48 -15.71 1.26
CA ASP A 44 11.43 -16.44 0.56
C ASP A 44 11.33 -16.06 -0.93
N PHE A 45 12.08 -15.02 -1.36
CA PHE A 45 12.15 -14.50 -2.73
C PHE A 45 13.57 -14.59 -3.28
N PRO A 46 14.01 -15.76 -3.80
CA PRO A 46 15.35 -15.92 -4.38
C PRO A 46 15.59 -14.93 -5.53
N MET A 47 16.72 -14.24 -5.49
CA MET A 47 17.06 -13.27 -6.54
C MET A 47 17.25 -13.96 -7.89
N CYS A 48 16.76 -13.33 -8.96
CA CYS A 48 17.17 -13.68 -10.31
C CYS A 48 18.60 -13.16 -10.60
N ASP A 49 19.21 -13.64 -11.66
CA ASP A 49 20.60 -13.29 -12.01
C ASP A 49 20.83 -11.78 -12.12
N ASP A 50 19.85 -11.04 -12.67
CA ASP A 50 19.97 -9.58 -12.81
C ASP A 50 19.95 -8.86 -11.47
N CYS A 51 19.05 -9.28 -10.54
CA CYS A 51 19.00 -8.72 -9.18
C CYS A 51 20.24 -9.13 -8.38
N SER A 52 20.75 -10.37 -8.52
CA SER A 52 21.99 -10.80 -7.87
C SER A 52 23.18 -9.96 -8.32
N LYS A 53 23.31 -9.69 -9.63
CA LYS A 53 24.37 -8.82 -10.16
C LYS A 53 24.30 -7.40 -9.60
N GLU A 54 23.11 -6.80 -9.49
CA GLU A 54 22.94 -5.49 -8.85
C GLU A 54 23.30 -5.52 -7.36
N TYR A 55 22.87 -6.56 -6.66
CA TYR A 55 23.13 -6.74 -5.23
C TYR A 55 24.62 -6.90 -4.90
N GLU A 56 25.39 -7.56 -5.76
CA GLU A 56 26.83 -7.82 -5.59
C GLU A 56 27.71 -6.70 -6.14
N ASN A 57 27.19 -5.83 -7.00
CA ASN A 57 27.95 -4.77 -7.64
C ASN A 57 28.10 -3.56 -6.72
N ILE A 58 29.31 -3.32 -6.20
CA ILE A 58 29.64 -2.19 -5.30
C ILE A 58 29.32 -0.81 -5.90
N ARG A 59 29.20 -0.69 -7.21
CA ARG A 59 28.86 0.56 -7.90
C ARG A 59 27.37 0.75 -8.11
N ASP A 60 26.56 -0.29 -7.83
CA ASP A 60 25.11 -0.21 -7.98
C ASP A 60 24.45 0.39 -6.74
N ARG A 61 23.41 1.18 -6.93
CA ARG A 61 22.60 1.74 -5.84
C ARG A 61 21.84 0.68 -5.03
N ARG A 62 21.83 -0.58 -5.48
CA ARG A 62 21.25 -1.73 -4.82
C ARG A 62 22.28 -2.66 -4.18
N TYR A 63 23.56 -2.24 -4.19
CA TYR A 63 24.59 -3.00 -3.50
C TYR A 63 24.20 -3.29 -2.06
N HIS A 64 24.09 -4.57 -1.72
CA HIS A 64 23.60 -5.04 -0.41
C HIS A 64 22.23 -4.49 0.03
N ALA A 65 21.37 -4.06 -0.88
CA ALA A 65 20.00 -3.70 -0.57
C ALA A 65 19.17 -4.96 -0.29
N GLN A 66 19.01 -5.31 0.99
CA GLN A 66 18.42 -6.59 1.42
C GLN A 66 17.04 -6.88 0.80
N PRO A 67 16.13 -5.89 0.60
CA PRO A 67 14.84 -6.13 -0.06
C PRO A 67 14.88 -6.12 -1.59
N ASP A 68 16.07 -6.06 -2.24
CA ASP A 68 16.14 -5.95 -3.69
C ASP A 68 15.43 -7.09 -4.41
N CYS A 69 14.67 -6.72 -5.45
CA CYS A 69 13.87 -7.62 -6.27
C CYS A 69 13.34 -6.93 -7.54
N CYS A 70 12.73 -7.71 -8.42
CA CYS A 70 12.01 -7.24 -9.60
C CYS A 70 10.75 -8.09 -9.82
N PRO A 71 9.88 -7.79 -10.81
CA PRO A 71 8.67 -8.57 -11.07
C PRO A 71 8.91 -10.07 -11.24
N ARG A 72 10.10 -10.47 -11.73
CA ARG A 72 10.45 -11.88 -11.99
C ARG A 72 10.82 -12.65 -10.73
N CYS A 73 11.28 -12.00 -9.66
CA CYS A 73 11.84 -12.68 -8.49
C CYS A 73 11.38 -12.12 -7.14
N GLY A 74 10.52 -11.13 -7.15
CA GLY A 74 10.05 -10.49 -5.93
C GLY A 74 8.58 -10.75 -5.63
N PRO A 75 8.06 -10.07 -4.62
CA PRO A 75 6.65 -10.18 -4.25
C PRO A 75 5.69 -9.76 -5.36
N GLU A 76 4.51 -10.32 -5.32
CA GLU A 76 3.40 -10.05 -6.24
C GLU A 76 2.24 -9.39 -5.51
N VAL A 77 1.51 -8.53 -6.23
CA VAL A 77 0.26 -7.91 -5.78
C VAL A 77 -0.90 -8.57 -6.50
N PHE A 78 -2.00 -8.75 -5.80
CA PHE A 78 -3.24 -9.29 -6.34
C PHE A 78 -4.44 -8.55 -5.78
N TYR A 79 -5.54 -8.57 -6.53
CA TYR A 79 -6.82 -8.00 -6.15
C TYR A 79 -7.82 -9.12 -5.86
N ILE A 80 -8.59 -8.97 -4.78
CA ILE A 80 -9.72 -9.85 -4.44
C ILE A 80 -10.97 -8.98 -4.31
N SER A 81 -12.04 -9.34 -5.03
CA SER A 81 -13.33 -8.66 -4.91
C SER A 81 -13.95 -8.93 -3.54
N GLY A 82 -14.55 -7.89 -2.94
CA GLY A 82 -15.34 -8.03 -1.70
C GLY A 82 -16.66 -8.75 -1.96
N GLY A 83 -17.30 -9.16 -0.91
CA GLY A 83 -18.46 -10.04 -0.90
C GLY A 83 -18.14 -11.21 0.02
N GLN A 84 -18.80 -12.34 -0.08
CA GLN A 84 -18.33 -13.54 0.63
C GLN A 84 -17.10 -14.08 -0.10
N PRO A 85 -15.85 -13.78 0.37
CA PRO A 85 -14.67 -14.31 -0.28
C PRO A 85 -14.72 -15.82 -0.10
N ASP A 86 -14.55 -16.55 -1.20
CA ASP A 86 -14.33 -17.98 -1.12
C ASP A 86 -13.00 -18.21 -0.40
N LEU A 87 -13.08 -18.51 0.89
CA LEU A 87 -11.91 -18.77 1.74
C LEU A 87 -11.10 -19.99 1.27
N SER A 88 -11.71 -20.88 0.47
CA SER A 88 -10.97 -21.97 -0.18
C SER A 88 -9.99 -21.41 -1.22
N ARG A 89 -10.28 -20.24 -1.79
CA ARG A 89 -9.40 -19.48 -2.69
C ARG A 89 -8.31 -18.73 -1.92
N ALA A 90 -8.62 -18.16 -0.76
CA ALA A 90 -7.65 -17.48 0.10
C ALA A 90 -6.56 -18.42 0.64
N ARG A 91 -6.89 -19.68 0.89
CA ARG A 91 -5.94 -20.73 1.32
C ARG A 91 -4.98 -21.20 0.21
N LYS A 92 -5.21 -20.77 -1.04
CA LYS A 92 -4.32 -21.00 -2.18
C LYS A 92 -3.38 -19.82 -2.44
N LEU A 93 -3.40 -18.78 -1.62
CA LEU A 93 -2.33 -17.78 -1.61
C LEU A 93 -1.03 -18.51 -1.23
N PRO A 94 0.06 -18.38 -2.00
CA PRO A 94 1.24 -19.14 -1.71
C PRO A 94 1.77 -18.79 -0.32
N SER A 95 1.64 -19.69 0.61
CA SER A 95 2.65 -19.85 1.62
C SER A 95 3.86 -20.37 0.85
N ILE A 96 4.82 -19.51 0.53
CA ILE A 96 6.05 -19.93 -0.11
C ILE A 96 6.83 -20.75 0.90
N VAL A 97 6.65 -22.08 0.83
CA VAL A 97 7.55 -23.00 1.45
C VAL A 97 8.66 -23.25 0.43
N PRO A 98 9.93 -22.91 0.75
CA PRO A 98 11.04 -23.14 -0.16
C PRO A 98 11.11 -24.62 -0.52
N GLY A 99 10.99 -24.96 -1.78
CA GLY A 99 11.21 -26.31 -2.32
C GLY A 99 10.00 -27.05 -2.87
N GLN A 100 8.80 -26.49 -2.86
CA GLN A 100 7.65 -27.06 -3.56
C GLN A 100 7.04 -26.02 -4.49
N ALA A 101 7.64 -25.85 -5.65
CA ALA A 101 7.05 -25.14 -6.77
C ALA A 101 6.08 -26.09 -7.49
N ASP A 102 4.86 -26.18 -7.01
CA ASP A 102 3.77 -26.73 -7.80
C ASP A 102 3.14 -25.61 -8.62
N GLU A 103 2.99 -25.89 -9.92
CA GLU A 103 2.60 -25.01 -11.03
C GLU A 103 1.19 -24.39 -10.94
N LYS A 104 0.62 -24.16 -9.77
CA LYS A 104 -0.73 -23.59 -9.64
C LYS A 104 -0.78 -22.55 -8.56
N THR A 105 -0.14 -21.43 -8.88
CA THR A 105 -0.15 -20.34 -7.95
C THR A 105 -0.85 -19.15 -8.57
N ILE A 106 -1.99 -18.95 -8.08
CA ILE A 106 -2.63 -17.76 -7.72
C ILE A 106 -3.20 -16.85 -8.60
N VAL A 107 -4.17 -16.73 -8.27
CA VAL A 107 -5.29 -16.05 -8.65
C VAL A 107 -5.36 -14.64 -8.12
N ALA A 108 -4.88 -13.70 -8.90
CA ALA A 108 -5.80 -12.71 -9.45
C ALA A 108 -7.17 -13.37 -9.62
N ASP A 109 -8.27 -12.71 -9.31
CA ASP A 109 -9.61 -13.24 -9.63
C ASP A 109 -9.51 -14.12 -10.89
N PRO A 110 -9.77 -15.47 -10.83
CA PRO A 110 -9.36 -16.39 -11.87
C PRO A 110 -9.95 -16.11 -13.26
N ASP A 111 -10.86 -15.16 -13.35
CA ASP A 111 -11.56 -14.83 -14.58
C ASP A 111 -10.99 -13.61 -15.33
N THR A 112 -9.98 -12.90 -14.80
CA THR A 112 -9.42 -11.74 -15.52
C THR A 112 -7.92 -11.59 -15.26
N GLU A 113 -7.13 -11.58 -16.33
CA GLU A 113 -5.72 -11.14 -16.38
C GLU A 113 -5.56 -9.63 -16.11
N GLU A 114 -6.55 -8.97 -15.49
CA GLU A 114 -6.55 -7.51 -15.32
C GLU A 114 -5.62 -7.07 -14.19
N ASP A 115 -4.90 -5.97 -14.46
CA ASP A 115 -3.99 -5.33 -13.50
C ASP A 115 -4.71 -5.05 -12.15
N PRO A 116 -4.18 -5.52 -11.01
CA PRO A 116 -4.74 -5.28 -9.68
C PRO A 116 -4.97 -3.80 -9.36
N PHE A 117 -4.14 -2.91 -9.88
CA PHE A 117 -4.29 -1.46 -9.70
C PHE A 117 -5.43 -0.89 -10.54
N LEU A 118 -5.69 -1.44 -11.74
CA LEU A 118 -6.86 -1.09 -12.54
C LEU A 118 -8.14 -1.36 -11.74
N LYS A 119 -8.30 -2.59 -11.23
CA LYS A 119 -9.46 -2.98 -10.41
C LYS A 119 -9.60 -2.12 -9.17
N SER A 120 -8.49 -1.87 -8.48
CA SER A 120 -8.47 -1.04 -7.26
C SER A 120 -8.87 0.41 -7.54
N GLN A 121 -8.31 1.03 -8.57
CA GLN A 121 -8.64 2.41 -8.93
C GLN A 121 -10.09 2.54 -9.43
N HIS A 122 -10.59 1.57 -10.20
CA HIS A 122 -12.00 1.51 -10.62
C HIS A 122 -12.95 1.36 -9.42
N LEU A 123 -12.62 0.49 -8.45
CA LEU A 123 -13.41 0.38 -7.22
C LEU A 123 -13.49 1.72 -6.49
N LEU A 124 -12.34 2.36 -6.28
CA LEU A 124 -12.23 3.64 -5.57
C LEU A 124 -12.95 4.78 -6.31
N SER A 125 -12.90 4.83 -7.64
CA SER A 125 -13.59 5.84 -8.46
C SER A 125 -15.11 5.71 -8.38
N LYS A 126 -15.62 4.49 -8.16
CA LYS A 126 -17.06 4.21 -7.93
C LYS A 126 -17.48 4.39 -6.46
N GLY A 127 -16.61 4.94 -5.63
CA GLY A 127 -16.86 5.20 -4.22
C GLY A 127 -16.72 3.96 -3.32
N GLY A 128 -16.15 2.86 -3.80
CA GLY A 128 -15.91 1.66 -3.00
C GLY A 128 -14.84 1.87 -1.91
N ILE A 129 -14.81 0.95 -0.96
CA ILE A 129 -13.82 0.89 0.12
C ILE A 129 -12.86 -0.23 -0.19
N LEU A 130 -11.56 0.07 -0.22
CA LEU A 130 -10.48 -0.88 -0.52
C LEU A 130 -9.65 -1.16 0.74
N ALA A 131 -9.44 -2.44 1.06
CA ALA A 131 -8.42 -2.85 2.01
C ALA A 131 -7.09 -2.98 1.27
N VAL A 132 -6.03 -2.30 1.74
CA VAL A 132 -4.72 -2.23 1.08
C VAL A 132 -3.65 -2.73 2.02
N LYS A 133 -2.94 -3.79 1.64
CA LYS A 133 -1.76 -4.24 2.39
C LYS A 133 -0.57 -3.33 2.09
N GLY A 134 -0.15 -2.58 3.09
CA GLY A 134 1.00 -1.68 3.03
C GLY A 134 2.31 -2.34 3.42
N ILE A 135 3.29 -1.54 3.84
CA ILE A 135 4.61 -2.03 4.31
C ILE A 135 4.51 -2.65 5.71
N GLY A 136 3.72 -2.07 6.61
CA GLY A 136 3.68 -2.43 8.03
C GLY A 136 2.33 -2.94 8.53
N GLY A 137 1.31 -2.94 7.70
CA GLY A 137 -0.05 -3.36 8.04
C GLY A 137 -1.03 -3.10 6.91
N ILE A 138 -2.27 -3.48 7.14
CA ILE A 138 -3.38 -3.29 6.22
C ILE A 138 -4.07 -1.97 6.53
N HIS A 139 -4.44 -1.22 5.50
CA HIS A 139 -5.19 0.03 5.60
C HIS A 139 -6.54 -0.11 4.92
N LEU A 140 -7.51 0.70 5.34
CA LEU A 140 -8.76 0.90 4.63
C LEU A 140 -8.68 2.24 3.90
N ALA A 141 -8.97 2.23 2.61
CA ALA A 141 -8.93 3.38 1.73
C ALA A 141 -10.27 3.62 1.04
N CYS A 142 -10.64 4.87 0.82
CA CYS A 142 -11.72 5.28 -0.07
C CYS A 142 -11.40 6.65 -0.67
N ASN A 143 -12.16 7.07 -1.68
CA ASN A 143 -12.02 8.42 -2.24
C ASN A 143 -12.32 9.47 -1.16
N ALA A 144 -11.32 10.27 -0.80
CA ALA A 144 -11.45 11.30 0.24
C ALA A 144 -12.36 12.47 -0.14
N LEU A 145 -12.55 12.69 -1.43
CA LEU A 145 -13.40 13.75 -1.97
C LEU A 145 -14.84 13.31 -2.25
N ASP A 146 -15.17 12.04 -1.98
CA ASP A 146 -16.55 11.52 -2.03
C ASP A 146 -17.14 11.42 -0.62
N PRO A 147 -18.01 12.37 -0.21
CA PRO A 147 -18.62 12.35 1.12
C PRO A 147 -19.40 11.06 1.40
N SER A 148 -20.00 10.45 0.39
CA SER A 148 -20.78 9.23 0.53
C SER A 148 -19.88 8.03 0.84
N ALA A 149 -18.72 7.93 0.18
CA ALA A 149 -17.72 6.91 0.47
C ALA A 149 -17.14 7.06 1.88
N VAL A 150 -16.84 8.30 2.29
CA VAL A 150 -16.29 8.59 3.63
C VAL A 150 -17.30 8.25 4.72
N ARG A 151 -18.57 8.64 4.58
CA ARG A 151 -19.64 8.30 5.55
C ARG A 151 -19.82 6.78 5.64
N ARG A 152 -19.89 6.08 4.51
CA ARG A 152 -20.01 4.61 4.49
C ARG A 152 -18.81 3.93 5.17
N LEU A 153 -17.57 4.41 4.95
CA LEU A 153 -16.40 3.91 5.68
C LEU A 153 -16.55 4.12 7.19
N ARG A 154 -17.01 5.29 7.63
CA ARG A 154 -17.24 5.59 9.05
C ARG A 154 -18.28 4.66 9.68
N GLU A 155 -19.40 4.48 9.00
CA GLU A 155 -20.50 3.59 9.44
C GLU A 155 -20.02 2.15 9.58
N ARG A 156 -19.44 1.59 8.53
CA ARG A 156 -18.95 0.20 8.53
C ARG A 156 -17.83 -0.05 9.55
N LYS A 157 -16.94 0.95 9.75
CA LYS A 157 -15.85 0.86 10.73
C LYS A 157 -16.28 1.18 12.16
N GLY A 158 -17.48 1.67 12.40
CA GLY A 158 -17.93 2.14 13.71
C GLY A 158 -17.11 3.32 14.24
N ARG A 159 -16.73 4.26 13.35
CA ARG A 159 -15.84 5.39 13.67
C ARG A 159 -16.49 6.75 13.35
N PRO A 160 -17.50 7.17 14.13
CA PRO A 160 -18.36 8.29 13.74
C PRO A 160 -17.64 9.66 13.73
N SER A 161 -16.73 9.94 14.65
CA SER A 161 -16.19 11.29 14.86
C SER A 161 -14.67 11.41 14.82
N LYS A 162 -13.92 10.31 15.00
CA LYS A 162 -12.44 10.37 15.01
C LYS A 162 -11.91 10.84 13.66
N PRO A 163 -11.00 11.85 13.59
CA PRO A 163 -10.45 12.33 12.32
C PRO A 163 -9.85 11.21 11.47
N LEU A 164 -10.00 11.35 10.15
CA LEU A 164 -9.41 10.46 9.16
C LEU A 164 -8.24 11.20 8.49
N ALA A 165 -7.09 10.53 8.42
CA ALA A 165 -5.97 11.03 7.63
C ALA A 165 -6.17 10.70 6.15
N ILE A 166 -5.56 11.52 5.30
CA ILE A 166 -5.59 11.33 3.86
C ILE A 166 -4.18 11.17 3.27
N MET A 167 -4.11 10.42 2.20
CA MET A 167 -2.93 10.31 1.35
C MET A 167 -3.21 11.07 0.05
N CYS A 168 -2.37 12.04 -0.28
CA CYS A 168 -2.44 12.80 -1.53
C CYS A 168 -1.30 12.34 -2.44
N HIS A 169 -1.58 12.06 -3.71
CA HIS A 169 -0.57 11.58 -4.67
C HIS A 169 0.67 12.49 -4.75
N SER A 170 0.47 13.81 -4.72
CA SER A 170 1.52 14.81 -4.91
C SER A 170 1.28 16.06 -4.05
N MET A 171 2.29 16.92 -3.96
CA MET A 171 2.15 18.24 -3.33
C MET A 171 1.14 19.13 -4.05
N GLU A 172 0.91 18.92 -5.35
CA GLU A 172 -0.13 19.62 -6.10
C GLU A 172 -1.52 19.23 -5.56
N SER A 173 -1.77 17.92 -5.39
CA SER A 173 -3.01 17.41 -4.79
C SER A 173 -3.21 17.95 -3.37
N VAL A 174 -2.15 18.03 -2.55
CA VAL A 174 -2.22 18.64 -1.21
C VAL A 174 -2.64 20.10 -1.30
N ARG A 175 -2.00 20.88 -2.19
CA ARG A 175 -2.27 22.32 -2.34
C ARG A 175 -3.65 22.62 -2.90
N ARG A 176 -4.37 21.69 -3.50
CA ARG A 176 -5.78 21.88 -3.88
C ARG A 176 -6.70 22.05 -2.68
N ILE A 177 -6.40 21.37 -1.58
CA ILE A 177 -7.31 21.25 -0.41
C ILE A 177 -6.76 21.86 0.88
N CYS A 178 -5.45 22.02 1.01
CA CYS A 178 -4.79 22.56 2.20
C CYS A 178 -3.88 23.73 1.86
N THR A 179 -3.73 24.64 2.82
CA THR A 179 -2.64 25.63 2.84
C THR A 179 -1.40 24.95 3.41
N VAL A 180 -0.25 25.18 2.78
CA VAL A 180 1.01 24.50 3.13
C VAL A 180 2.13 25.52 3.21
N THR A 181 2.81 25.60 4.35
CA THR A 181 4.04 26.38 4.55
C THR A 181 5.25 25.66 3.94
N SER A 182 6.37 26.36 3.82
CA SER A 182 7.63 25.76 3.33
C SER A 182 8.16 24.66 4.25
N GLU A 183 8.00 24.80 5.57
CA GLU A 183 8.40 23.83 6.57
C GLU A 183 7.54 22.56 6.51
N GLU A 184 6.22 22.73 6.42
CA GLU A 184 5.28 21.60 6.26
C GLU A 184 5.53 20.83 4.94
N ALA A 185 5.84 21.53 3.84
CA ALA A 185 6.20 20.91 2.59
C ALA A 185 7.47 20.06 2.72
N LYS A 186 8.51 20.58 3.34
CA LYS A 186 9.76 19.84 3.61
C LYS A 186 9.52 18.59 4.46
N LEU A 187 8.63 18.66 5.46
CA LEU A 187 8.25 17.49 6.27
C LEU A 187 7.53 16.44 5.42
N LEU A 188 6.52 16.84 4.66
CA LEU A 188 5.76 15.92 3.78
C LEU A 188 6.67 15.23 2.76
N GLU A 189 7.62 15.94 2.19
CA GLU A 189 8.55 15.43 1.17
C GLU A 189 9.76 14.72 1.76
N SER A 190 9.96 14.76 3.07
CA SER A 190 11.06 14.04 3.74
C SER A 190 10.98 12.53 3.52
N SER A 191 12.10 11.83 3.70
CA SER A 191 12.15 10.37 3.58
C SER A 191 11.26 9.64 4.59
N ALA A 192 10.91 10.27 5.71
CA ALA A 192 10.03 9.73 6.74
C ALA A 192 8.55 9.75 6.33
N ARG A 193 8.16 10.59 5.36
CA ARG A 193 6.77 10.71 4.87
C ARG A 193 5.73 10.76 5.99
N PRO A 194 5.88 11.64 7.00
CA PRO A 194 4.97 11.66 8.15
C PRO A 194 3.58 12.16 7.78
N ILE A 195 2.61 11.87 8.66
CA ILE A 195 1.32 12.55 8.63
C ILE A 195 1.51 13.95 9.22
N VAL A 196 1.25 14.99 8.44
CA VAL A 196 1.35 16.40 8.84
C VAL A 196 -0.05 16.98 8.98
N LEU A 197 -0.31 17.71 10.08
CA LEU A 197 -1.57 18.39 10.32
C LEU A 197 -1.59 19.75 9.61
N LEU A 198 -2.23 19.82 8.46
CA LEU A 198 -2.31 21.01 7.60
C LEU A 198 -3.64 21.76 7.80
N SER A 199 -3.61 23.07 7.61
CA SER A 199 -4.81 23.91 7.59
C SER A 199 -5.61 23.67 6.32
N LYS A 200 -6.90 23.39 6.45
CA LYS A 200 -7.81 23.29 5.31
C LYS A 200 -7.95 24.68 4.63
N LYS A 201 -8.01 24.71 3.31
CA LYS A 201 -8.34 25.95 2.56
C LYS A 201 -9.75 26.40 2.83
N ASP A 202 -10.70 25.49 2.79
CA ASP A 202 -12.08 25.70 3.24
C ASP A 202 -12.23 25.09 4.65
N ARG A 203 -12.38 25.95 5.65
CA ARG A 203 -12.53 25.53 7.05
C ARG A 203 -13.75 24.66 7.29
N ASN A 204 -14.81 24.90 6.52
CA ASN A 204 -16.08 24.17 6.61
C ASN A 204 -16.17 23.00 5.62
N GLY A 205 -15.21 22.90 4.71
CA GLY A 205 -15.11 21.80 3.77
C GLY A 205 -14.54 20.54 4.42
N LEU A 206 -14.79 19.40 3.76
CA LEU A 206 -14.23 18.08 4.16
C LEU A 206 -14.57 17.71 5.63
N THR A 207 -15.77 18.10 6.11
CA THR A 207 -16.21 17.81 7.49
C THR A 207 -16.36 16.31 7.74
N ASP A 208 -16.71 15.55 6.71
CA ASP A 208 -16.76 14.09 6.82
C ASP A 208 -15.39 13.47 7.12
N LEU A 209 -14.26 14.14 6.79
CA LEU A 209 -12.92 13.71 7.14
C LEU A 209 -12.50 14.17 8.52
N SER A 210 -12.78 15.43 8.87
CA SER A 210 -12.44 16.01 10.17
C SER A 210 -13.27 17.25 10.45
N PHE A 211 -13.82 17.36 11.65
CA PHE A 211 -14.49 18.59 12.14
C PHE A 211 -13.48 19.69 12.52
N SER A 212 -12.20 19.32 12.72
CA SER A 212 -11.12 20.28 12.96
C SER A 212 -10.87 21.15 11.72
N PRO A 213 -10.42 22.41 11.88
CA PRO A 213 -9.90 23.21 10.77
C PRO A 213 -8.60 22.65 10.16
N ARG A 214 -8.04 21.61 10.79
CA ARG A 214 -6.85 20.91 10.31
C ARG A 214 -7.18 19.50 9.85
N LEU A 215 -6.38 19.01 8.89
CA LEU A 215 -6.48 17.68 8.32
C LEU A 215 -5.12 17.00 8.36
N GLY A 216 -5.07 15.73 8.76
CA GLY A 216 -3.87 14.91 8.68
C GLY A 216 -3.63 14.49 7.24
N VAL A 217 -2.49 14.89 6.67
CA VAL A 217 -2.12 14.64 5.29
C VAL A 217 -0.78 13.93 5.22
N MET A 218 -0.65 12.94 4.34
CA MET A 218 0.61 12.29 4.01
C MET A 218 0.76 12.15 2.50
N LEU A 219 1.99 11.95 2.04
CA LEU A 219 2.31 11.55 0.67
C LEU A 219 2.57 10.04 0.59
N PRO A 220 2.51 9.43 -0.60
CA PRO A 220 2.84 8.03 -0.79
C PRO A 220 4.26 7.72 -0.30
N TYR A 221 4.39 6.71 0.57
CA TYR A 221 5.66 6.30 1.15
C TYR A 221 6.18 4.97 0.57
N SER A 222 5.43 4.37 -0.35
CA SER A 222 5.84 3.17 -1.07
C SER A 222 5.42 3.24 -2.54
N PRO A 223 6.10 2.51 -3.44
CA PRO A 223 5.70 2.44 -4.84
C PRO A 223 4.27 1.91 -5.03
N LEU A 224 3.81 1.00 -4.18
CA LEU A 224 2.41 0.52 -4.18
C LEU A 224 1.42 1.67 -4.00
N HIS A 225 1.66 2.54 -3.03
CA HIS A 225 0.79 3.71 -2.80
C HIS A 225 0.89 4.74 -3.93
N MET A 226 2.07 4.90 -4.54
CA MET A 226 2.22 5.75 -5.71
C MET A 226 1.36 5.27 -6.87
N LEU A 227 1.40 3.96 -7.18
CA LEU A 227 0.58 3.35 -8.24
C LEU A 227 -0.92 3.38 -7.93
N LEU A 228 -1.28 3.27 -6.65
CA LEU A 228 -2.69 3.32 -6.25
C LEU A 228 -3.31 4.70 -6.43
N THR A 229 -2.51 5.76 -6.29
CA THR A 229 -2.97 7.17 -6.30
C THR A 229 -2.60 7.93 -7.57
N ASP A 230 -1.90 7.32 -8.53
CA ASP A 230 -1.39 8.00 -9.74
C ASP A 230 -2.47 8.36 -10.78
N GLY A 231 -3.70 7.90 -10.59
CA GLY A 231 -4.80 8.15 -11.51
C GLY A 231 -4.65 7.51 -12.89
N HIS A 232 -3.67 6.62 -13.09
CA HIS A 232 -3.37 6.00 -14.38
C HIS A 232 -4.59 5.29 -14.99
N TYR A 233 -5.42 4.71 -14.15
CA TYR A 233 -6.66 4.03 -14.53
C TYR A 233 -7.93 4.82 -14.16
N GLY A 234 -7.83 6.15 -14.00
CA GLY A 234 -8.95 7.02 -13.64
C GLY A 234 -9.36 6.98 -12.17
N GLY A 235 -8.49 6.46 -11.30
CA GLY A 235 -8.72 6.46 -9.85
C GLY A 235 -8.49 7.81 -9.20
N PRO A 236 -8.96 8.00 -7.94
CA PRO A 236 -8.77 9.23 -7.20
C PRO A 236 -7.31 9.39 -6.75
N ASP A 237 -6.80 10.62 -6.79
CA ASP A 237 -5.46 10.98 -6.36
C ASP A 237 -5.39 11.42 -4.88
N ILE A 238 -6.53 11.46 -4.18
CA ILE A 238 -6.64 11.74 -2.74
C ILE A 238 -7.49 10.66 -2.10
N LEU A 239 -6.88 9.85 -1.25
CA LEU A 239 -7.52 8.75 -0.55
C LEU A 239 -7.56 8.98 0.96
N VAL A 240 -8.65 8.63 1.60
CA VAL A 240 -8.61 8.32 3.03
C VAL A 240 -7.65 7.14 3.23
N MET A 241 -6.82 7.20 4.27
CA MET A 241 -6.00 6.07 4.72
C MET A 241 -6.18 5.93 6.23
N THR A 242 -6.80 4.84 6.64
CA THR A 242 -6.98 4.52 8.07
C THR A 242 -6.59 3.07 8.33
N SER A 243 -6.23 2.73 9.56
CA SER A 243 -5.83 1.36 9.93
C SER A 243 -6.90 0.32 9.56
N GLY A 244 -6.46 -0.79 8.98
CA GLY A 244 -7.29 -1.97 8.70
C GLY A 244 -7.36 -2.86 9.92
N ASN A 245 -8.33 -2.60 10.80
CA ASN A 245 -8.54 -3.33 12.03
C ASN A 245 -9.99 -3.18 12.50
N ILE A 246 -10.45 -4.12 13.30
CA ILE A 246 -11.63 -3.94 14.15
C ILE A 246 -11.29 -2.91 15.23
N SER A 247 -12.26 -2.07 15.61
CA SER A 247 -12.05 -1.01 16.61
C SER A 247 -11.48 -1.57 17.92
N GLY A 248 -10.36 -0.99 18.37
CA GLY A 248 -9.66 -1.43 19.58
C GLY A 248 -8.64 -2.55 19.39
N CYS A 249 -8.58 -3.19 18.21
CA CYS A 249 -7.58 -4.20 17.88
C CYS A 249 -6.36 -3.58 17.17
N PRO A 250 -5.20 -4.24 17.19
CA PRO A 250 -4.05 -3.86 16.37
C PRO A 250 -4.36 -3.92 14.86
N VAL A 251 -3.59 -3.20 14.05
CA VAL A 251 -3.70 -3.28 12.60
C VAL A 251 -3.40 -4.71 12.11
N LEU A 252 -4.17 -5.19 11.12
CA LEU A 252 -3.98 -6.53 10.55
C LEU A 252 -2.74 -6.58 9.65
N THR A 253 -2.08 -7.73 9.60
CA THR A 253 -0.90 -8.00 8.77
C THR A 253 -1.07 -9.19 7.85
N GLU A 254 -1.90 -10.16 8.24
CA GLU A 254 -2.12 -11.39 7.50
C GLU A 254 -3.27 -11.25 6.51
N ASN A 255 -3.12 -11.84 5.33
CA ASN A 255 -4.10 -11.75 4.24
C ASN A 255 -5.41 -12.43 4.63
N GLU A 256 -5.31 -13.63 5.20
CA GLU A 256 -6.46 -14.44 5.61
C GLU A 256 -7.28 -13.76 6.69
N GLU A 257 -6.61 -13.19 7.70
CA GLU A 257 -7.29 -12.42 8.76
C GLU A 257 -8.01 -11.21 8.18
N ALA A 258 -7.38 -10.49 7.24
CA ALA A 258 -7.99 -9.35 6.59
C ALA A 258 -9.24 -9.71 5.79
N LEU A 259 -9.21 -10.82 5.06
CA LEU A 259 -10.34 -11.31 4.26
C LEU A 259 -11.52 -11.74 5.14
N VAL A 260 -11.26 -12.20 6.36
CA VAL A 260 -12.30 -12.53 7.34
C VAL A 260 -12.80 -11.28 8.05
N ASP A 261 -11.88 -10.52 8.66
CA ASP A 261 -12.23 -9.46 9.61
C ASP A 261 -12.69 -8.17 8.93
N LEU A 262 -12.26 -7.90 7.69
CA LEU A 262 -12.61 -6.67 6.98
C LEU A 262 -13.67 -6.85 5.87
N THR A 263 -14.16 -8.07 5.64
CA THR A 263 -15.18 -8.35 4.61
C THR A 263 -16.45 -7.51 4.77
N HIS A 264 -16.84 -7.19 5.99
CA HIS A 264 -18.01 -6.35 6.26
C HIS A 264 -17.74 -4.85 6.07
N ILE A 265 -16.48 -4.45 5.91
CA ILE A 265 -16.08 -3.04 5.73
C ILE A 265 -15.63 -2.79 4.29
N ALA A 266 -14.74 -3.62 3.75
CA ALA A 266 -14.12 -3.44 2.44
C ALA A 266 -14.94 -4.06 1.31
N ASP A 267 -15.01 -3.36 0.18
CA ASP A 267 -15.64 -3.82 -1.05
C ASP A 267 -14.63 -4.52 -1.98
N GLY A 268 -13.33 -4.44 -1.66
CA GLY A 268 -12.24 -5.12 -2.36
C GLY A 268 -10.96 -5.08 -1.54
N PHE A 269 -9.99 -5.90 -1.95
CA PHE A 269 -8.73 -6.11 -1.25
C PHE A 269 -7.58 -6.05 -2.25
N LEU A 270 -6.61 -5.16 -2.03
CA LEU A 270 -5.33 -5.11 -2.73
C LEU A 270 -4.26 -5.65 -1.78
N LEU A 271 -3.89 -6.89 -1.98
CA LEU A 271 -3.00 -7.64 -1.10
C LEU A 271 -1.70 -8.03 -1.82
N HIS A 272 -0.74 -8.54 -1.07
CA HIS A 272 0.50 -9.06 -1.61
C HIS A 272 1.03 -10.23 -0.77
N ASN A 273 1.90 -11.06 -1.37
CA ASN A 273 2.47 -12.24 -0.74
C ASN A 273 3.73 -11.97 0.11
N ARG A 274 4.25 -10.74 0.20
CA ARG A 274 5.31 -10.42 1.15
C ARG A 274 4.75 -10.36 2.56
N ARG A 275 5.28 -11.21 3.45
CA ARG A 275 4.90 -11.23 4.86
C ARG A 275 5.34 -9.93 5.57
N ILE A 276 4.52 -9.45 6.49
CA ILE A 276 4.85 -8.37 7.42
C ILE A 276 5.28 -9.03 8.72
N GLN A 277 6.58 -9.07 8.98
CA GLN A 277 7.14 -9.72 10.16
C GLN A 277 6.89 -8.90 11.42
N ASN A 278 7.15 -7.62 11.35
CA ASN A 278 6.93 -6.70 12.45
C ASN A 278 5.88 -5.68 12.04
N ARG A 279 4.78 -5.67 12.77
CA ARG A 279 3.71 -4.70 12.57
C ARG A 279 4.22 -3.28 12.83
N CYS A 280 3.80 -2.36 11.96
CA CYS A 280 4.13 -0.95 12.09
C CYS A 280 2.93 -0.13 11.59
N ASP A 281 2.34 0.65 12.50
CA ASP A 281 1.19 1.51 12.21
C ASP A 281 1.66 2.95 11.96
#